data_1199b987548b0d369d3b8ab224c6f603
#
_entry.id   1199b987548b0d369d3b8ab224c6f603
#
_cell.length_a   1.000
_cell.length_b   1.000
_cell.length_c   1.000
_cell.angle_alpha   90.00
_cell.angle_beta   90.00
_cell.angle_gamma   90.00
#
_symmetry.space_group_name_H-M   'P 1'
#
loop_
_entity.id
_entity.type
_entity.pdbx_description
1 polymer ?
#
loop_
_entity_poly.entity_id
_entity_poly.type
_entity_poly.pdbx_seq_one_letter_code
_entity_poly.pdbx_strand_id
1 'polypeptide(L)'
;MSDPSTEAARYALYYAPRAEEALAVAASRWLGRNAETGEARDLVPVGGLPHERLSAIVADPRLYGFHGTLKPPIVLAEGATERDFIDAVGTFAVTERQIDVPALALAEVQDFLALVPAERCVALQDFSDRCVVEFDEFRRPADEAELARRRAVGLTQRQEDLLLRWGYPYVLEQGRFHLTLTGRVTEPRERAVILDELRRRFMAFVDRPLAVRDLCIFRQPAPGRPFTVLARFRLGGGRRLATQVWRAA
;
A
#
# COMPACT_ATOMS: atom_id res chain seq x y z
N MET A 1 6.61 31.70 -6.13
CA MET A 1 5.44 31.19 -5.43
C MET A 1 5.47 29.67 -5.63
N SER A 2 5.71 28.90 -4.59
CA SER A 2 5.73 27.44 -4.64
C SER A 2 4.33 26.95 -5.02
N ASP A 3 4.23 26.01 -5.94
CA ASP A 3 2.98 25.41 -6.37
C ASP A 3 2.32 24.70 -5.15
N PRO A 4 1.13 25.09 -4.71
CA PRO A 4 0.46 24.49 -3.56
C PRO A 4 0.13 23.00 -3.76
N SER A 5 0.23 22.46 -5.00
CA SER A 5 0.06 21.03 -5.28
C SER A 5 1.21 20.18 -4.75
N THR A 6 2.38 20.76 -4.49
CA THR A 6 3.60 20.04 -4.10
C THR A 6 3.72 19.81 -2.59
N GLU A 7 2.95 20.51 -1.76
CA GLU A 7 3.04 20.46 -0.30
C GLU A 7 1.88 19.72 0.40
N ALA A 8 0.84 19.33 -0.34
CA ALA A 8 -0.34 18.73 0.26
C ALA A 8 -0.09 17.30 0.76
N ALA A 9 -0.59 16.99 1.96
CA ALA A 9 -0.61 15.64 2.49
C ALA A 9 -1.40 14.69 1.59
N ARG A 10 -0.93 13.44 1.48
CA ARG A 10 -1.63 12.38 0.75
C ARG A 10 -2.13 11.31 1.70
N TYR A 11 -3.28 10.75 1.38
CA TYR A 11 -3.96 9.72 2.14
C TYR A 11 -4.23 8.52 1.26
N ALA A 12 -4.07 7.32 1.80
CA ALA A 12 -4.33 6.08 1.08
C ALA A 12 -5.10 5.11 1.96
N LEU A 13 -5.90 4.23 1.37
CA LEU A 13 -6.53 3.13 2.08
C LEU A 13 -5.78 1.84 1.76
N TYR A 14 -5.18 1.27 2.80
CA TYR A 14 -4.33 0.10 2.67
C TYR A 14 -4.74 -1.00 3.66
N TYR A 15 -4.48 -2.23 3.28
CA TYR A 15 -4.25 -3.29 4.24
C TYR A 15 -2.81 -3.19 4.75
N ALA A 16 -2.62 -3.35 6.05
CA ALA A 16 -1.31 -3.59 6.63
C ALA A 16 -1.46 -4.57 7.81
N PRO A 17 -0.58 -5.58 7.94
CA PRO A 17 -0.56 -6.41 9.14
C PRO A 17 -0.21 -5.54 10.34
N ARG A 18 -0.67 -5.93 11.54
CA ARG A 18 -0.36 -5.22 12.78
C ARG A 18 1.12 -5.38 13.12
N ALA A 19 1.69 -4.38 13.78
CA ALA A 19 3.12 -4.31 14.03
C ALA A 19 3.70 -5.56 14.76
N GLU A 20 2.89 -6.21 15.60
CA GLU A 20 3.22 -7.42 16.34
C GLU A 20 3.07 -8.72 15.54
N GLU A 21 2.37 -8.69 14.39
CA GLU A 21 2.21 -9.88 13.56
C GLU A 21 3.53 -10.30 12.91
N ALA A 22 3.76 -11.61 12.84
CA ALA A 22 5.01 -12.16 12.29
C ALA A 22 5.33 -11.64 10.88
N LEU A 23 4.29 -11.46 10.02
CA LEU A 23 4.45 -10.91 8.68
C LEU A 23 4.92 -9.46 8.72
N ALA A 24 4.36 -8.61 9.60
CA ALA A 24 4.78 -7.22 9.77
C ALA A 24 6.22 -7.12 10.28
N VAL A 25 6.59 -7.98 11.24
CA VAL A 25 7.96 -8.04 11.79
C VAL A 25 8.96 -8.42 10.69
N ALA A 26 8.67 -9.47 9.90
CA ALA A 26 9.52 -9.90 8.79
C ALA A 26 9.68 -8.80 7.74
N ALA A 27 8.57 -8.18 7.35
CA ALA A 27 8.55 -7.11 6.35
C ALA A 27 9.26 -5.83 6.83
N SER A 28 9.08 -5.44 8.09
CA SER A 28 9.77 -4.27 8.67
C SER A 28 11.29 -4.45 8.71
N ARG A 29 11.76 -5.68 9.00
CA ARG A 29 13.20 -6.01 8.95
C ARG A 29 13.74 -6.01 7.52
N TRP A 30 12.92 -6.49 6.57
CA TRP A 30 13.31 -6.51 5.16
C TRP A 30 13.37 -5.11 4.56
N LEU A 31 12.34 -4.29 4.78
CA LEU A 31 12.25 -2.94 4.23
C LEU A 31 13.08 -1.91 5.01
N GLY A 32 13.51 -2.24 6.24
CA GLY A 32 14.26 -1.31 7.11
C GLY A 32 13.39 -0.23 7.74
N ARG A 33 12.07 -0.44 7.87
CA ARG A 33 11.15 0.49 8.55
C ARG A 33 9.85 -0.18 8.98
N ASN A 34 9.38 0.19 10.15
CA ASN A 34 8.03 -0.13 10.60
C ASN A 34 7.05 0.93 10.06
N ALA A 35 6.05 0.53 9.29
CA ALA A 35 5.06 1.43 8.70
C ALA A 35 4.12 2.05 9.74
N GLU A 36 3.87 1.36 10.86
CA GLU A 36 2.95 1.81 11.91
C GLU A 36 3.59 2.85 12.82
N THR A 37 4.81 2.60 13.28
CA THR A 37 5.53 3.51 14.19
C THR A 37 6.40 4.53 13.47
N GLY A 38 6.71 4.31 12.19
CA GLY A 38 7.68 5.12 11.45
C GLY A 38 9.15 4.81 11.79
N GLU A 39 9.38 3.91 12.77
CA GLU A 39 10.70 3.59 13.28
C GLU A 39 11.60 2.96 12.19
N ALA A 40 12.80 3.52 12.01
CA ALA A 40 13.80 2.94 11.13
C ALA A 40 14.38 1.67 11.76
N ARG A 41 14.73 0.71 10.90
CA ARG A 41 15.41 -0.55 11.28
C ARG A 41 16.58 -0.79 10.36
N ASP A 42 17.62 -1.42 10.87
CA ASP A 42 18.74 -1.84 10.05
C ASP A 42 18.30 -2.91 9.05
N LEU A 43 18.77 -2.74 7.82
CA LEU A 43 18.59 -3.76 6.80
C LEU A 43 19.44 -4.98 7.11
N VAL A 44 18.82 -6.14 7.08
CA VAL A 44 19.56 -7.40 7.24
C VAL A 44 20.32 -7.70 5.94
N PRO A 45 21.66 -7.90 5.99
CA PRO A 45 22.46 -8.15 4.81
C PRO A 45 21.95 -9.34 3.97
N VAL A 46 22.12 -9.22 2.66
CA VAL A 46 21.86 -10.29 1.69
C VAL A 46 23.19 -10.73 1.11
N GLY A 47 23.48 -12.04 1.19
CA GLY A 47 24.73 -12.57 0.64
C GLY A 47 24.87 -12.29 -0.85
N GLY A 48 26.02 -11.79 -1.28
CA GLY A 48 26.29 -11.47 -2.67
C GLY A 48 25.71 -10.12 -3.15
N LEU A 49 25.09 -9.31 -2.25
CA LEU A 49 24.54 -8.02 -2.59
C LEU A 49 25.14 -6.91 -1.71
N PRO A 50 25.72 -5.86 -2.28
CA PRO A 50 26.19 -4.70 -1.49
C PRO A 50 25.06 -4.05 -0.72
N HIS A 51 25.34 -3.56 0.49
CA HIS A 51 24.33 -2.91 1.35
C HIS A 51 23.65 -1.72 0.67
N GLU A 52 24.41 -0.89 -0.02
CA GLU A 52 23.90 0.26 -0.77
C GLU A 52 22.91 -0.17 -1.86
N ARG A 53 23.23 -1.28 -2.54
CA ARG A 53 22.32 -1.81 -3.57
C ARG A 53 21.03 -2.35 -2.98
N LEU A 54 21.10 -3.09 -1.86
CA LEU A 54 19.92 -3.53 -1.14
C LEU A 54 19.09 -2.33 -0.69
N SER A 55 19.73 -1.30 -0.13
CA SER A 55 19.05 -0.06 0.28
C SER A 55 18.31 0.62 -0.87
N ALA A 56 18.92 0.67 -2.06
CA ALA A 56 18.28 1.22 -3.25
C ALA A 56 17.07 0.39 -3.72
N ILE A 57 17.20 -0.94 -3.69
CA ILE A 57 16.13 -1.86 -4.09
C ILE A 57 14.88 -1.73 -3.21
N VAL A 58 15.06 -1.52 -1.90
CA VAL A 58 13.93 -1.39 -0.98
C VAL A 58 13.50 0.06 -0.74
N ALA A 59 14.12 1.05 -1.39
CA ALA A 59 13.87 2.47 -1.13
C ALA A 59 12.39 2.87 -1.35
N ASP A 60 11.83 2.53 -2.50
CA ASP A 60 10.45 2.85 -2.83
C ASP A 60 9.45 2.14 -1.87
N PRO A 61 9.48 0.79 -1.73
CA PRO A 61 8.56 0.14 -0.79
C PRO A 61 8.78 0.55 0.67
N ARG A 62 10.00 0.94 1.06
CA ARG A 62 10.28 1.52 2.38
C ARG A 62 9.56 2.85 2.58
N LEU A 63 9.50 3.70 1.55
CA LEU A 63 8.82 4.99 1.61
C LEU A 63 7.31 4.83 1.89
N TYR A 64 6.68 3.85 1.22
CA TYR A 64 5.27 3.54 1.42
C TYR A 64 5.00 2.72 2.69
N GLY A 65 5.98 1.94 3.16
CA GLY A 65 5.80 0.93 4.20
C GLY A 65 5.17 -0.36 3.65
N PHE A 66 5.22 -1.44 4.42
CA PHE A 66 4.65 -2.72 4.00
C PHE A 66 3.13 -2.68 4.05
N HIS A 67 2.49 -2.80 2.90
CA HIS A 67 1.04 -2.66 2.75
C HIS A 67 0.52 -3.38 1.49
N GLY A 68 -0.78 -3.57 1.44
CA GLY A 68 -1.52 -3.90 0.22
C GLY A 68 -2.52 -2.79 -0.12
N THR A 69 -2.47 -2.28 -1.33
CA THR A 69 -3.30 -1.15 -1.76
C THR A 69 -4.76 -1.56 -1.96
N LEU A 70 -5.68 -0.85 -1.30
CA LEU A 70 -7.13 -0.92 -1.50
C LEU A 70 -7.63 0.32 -2.24
N LYS A 71 -7.17 1.52 -1.86
CA LYS A 71 -7.31 2.76 -2.65
C LYS A 71 -5.96 3.46 -2.71
N PRO A 72 -5.49 3.82 -3.92
CA PRO A 72 -4.21 4.52 -4.09
C PRO A 72 -4.23 5.90 -3.43
N PRO A 73 -3.02 6.50 -3.20
CA PRO A 73 -2.91 7.79 -2.53
C PRO A 73 -3.68 8.90 -3.24
N ILE A 74 -4.44 9.66 -2.45
CA ILE A 74 -5.20 10.84 -2.87
C ILE A 74 -4.76 12.07 -2.07
N VAL A 75 -4.93 13.24 -2.63
CA VAL A 75 -5.00 14.50 -1.90
C VAL A 75 -6.47 14.77 -1.62
N LEU A 76 -6.81 15.25 -0.43
CA LEU A 76 -8.20 15.56 -0.09
C LEU A 76 -8.73 16.71 -0.95
N ALA A 77 -10.00 16.59 -1.34
CA ALA A 77 -10.73 17.62 -2.06
C ALA A 77 -10.85 18.89 -1.21
N GLU A 78 -11.07 20.02 -1.87
CA GLU A 78 -11.37 21.28 -1.19
C GLU A 78 -12.62 21.13 -0.31
N GLY A 79 -12.52 21.59 0.93
CA GLY A 79 -13.59 21.47 1.93
C GLY A 79 -13.63 20.12 2.69
N ALA A 80 -12.96 19.08 2.21
CA ALA A 80 -12.83 17.82 2.93
C ALA A 80 -11.69 17.89 3.95
N THR A 81 -11.97 17.50 5.20
CA THR A 81 -10.96 17.48 6.27
C THR A 81 -10.44 16.07 6.53
N GLU A 82 -9.24 15.98 7.11
CA GLU A 82 -8.68 14.70 7.60
C GLU A 82 -9.65 13.98 8.53
N ARG A 83 -10.33 14.74 9.39
CA ARG A 83 -11.31 14.20 10.33
C ARG A 83 -12.51 13.59 9.63
N ASP A 84 -13.07 14.27 8.64
CA ASP A 84 -14.21 13.75 7.87
C ASP A 84 -13.84 12.45 7.16
N PHE A 85 -12.64 12.41 6.59
CA PHE A 85 -12.13 11.20 5.94
C PHE A 85 -11.95 10.05 6.94
N ILE A 86 -11.38 10.31 8.14
CA ILE A 86 -11.23 9.31 9.20
C ILE A 86 -12.59 8.78 9.66
N ASP A 87 -13.56 9.66 9.89
CA ASP A 87 -14.90 9.29 10.36
C ASP A 87 -15.67 8.48 9.30
N ALA A 88 -15.56 8.86 8.02
CA ALA A 88 -16.15 8.12 6.90
C ALA A 88 -15.56 6.71 6.76
N VAL A 89 -14.23 6.58 6.79
CA VAL A 89 -13.55 5.28 6.72
C VAL A 89 -13.91 4.40 7.92
N GLY A 90 -13.99 4.97 9.11
CA GLY A 90 -14.42 4.25 10.31
C GLY A 90 -15.85 3.72 10.20
N THR A 91 -16.77 4.52 9.66
CA THR A 91 -18.16 4.14 9.43
C THR A 91 -18.27 3.01 8.40
N PHE A 92 -17.55 3.14 7.29
CA PHE A 92 -17.48 2.11 6.25
C PHE A 92 -16.94 0.78 6.80
N ALA A 93 -15.82 0.81 7.54
CA ALA A 93 -15.18 -0.39 8.05
C ALA A 93 -16.10 -1.23 8.97
N VAL A 94 -17.00 -0.58 9.71
CA VAL A 94 -17.98 -1.28 10.59
C VAL A 94 -18.94 -2.14 9.78
N THR A 95 -19.30 -1.72 8.58
CA THR A 95 -20.26 -2.44 7.71
C THR A 95 -19.60 -3.53 6.87
N GLU A 96 -18.29 -3.48 6.73
CA GLU A 96 -17.53 -4.42 5.91
C GLU A 96 -17.18 -5.71 6.65
N ARG A 97 -17.08 -6.82 5.90
CA ARG A 97 -16.69 -8.11 6.46
C ARG A 97 -15.18 -8.30 6.39
N GLN A 98 -14.64 -9.05 7.35
CA GLN A 98 -13.27 -9.56 7.25
C GLN A 98 -13.15 -10.49 6.04
N ILE A 99 -11.97 -10.49 5.40
CA ILE A 99 -11.72 -11.25 4.19
C ILE A 99 -10.58 -12.22 4.46
N ASP A 100 -10.81 -13.50 4.16
CA ASP A 100 -9.77 -14.51 4.20
C ASP A 100 -9.27 -14.76 2.75
N VAL A 101 -8.02 -14.39 2.50
CA VAL A 101 -7.30 -14.76 1.28
C VAL A 101 -6.73 -16.14 1.48
N PRO A 102 -7.09 -17.15 0.67
CA PRO A 102 -6.78 -18.55 0.96
C PRO A 102 -5.29 -18.85 1.10
N ALA A 103 -4.48 -18.26 0.24
CA ALA A 103 -3.02 -18.41 0.27
C ALA A 103 -2.32 -17.21 -0.35
N LEU A 104 -1.08 -16.93 0.13
CA LEU A 104 -0.16 -16.00 -0.50
C LEU A 104 0.89 -16.76 -1.31
N ALA A 105 1.34 -16.15 -2.40
CA ALA A 105 2.50 -16.58 -3.18
C ALA A 105 3.53 -15.46 -3.27
N LEU A 106 4.82 -15.80 -3.31
CA LEU A 106 5.86 -14.87 -3.69
C LEU A 106 5.95 -14.85 -5.22
N ALA A 107 5.74 -13.69 -5.81
CA ALA A 107 5.67 -13.52 -7.26
C ALA A 107 6.50 -12.35 -7.76
N GLU A 108 6.92 -12.45 -9.01
CA GLU A 108 7.41 -11.34 -9.81
C GLU A 108 6.21 -10.63 -10.44
N VAL A 109 6.08 -9.34 -10.17
CA VAL A 109 5.03 -8.48 -10.72
C VAL A 109 5.73 -7.42 -11.57
N GLN A 110 5.66 -7.56 -12.90
CA GLN A 110 6.49 -6.76 -13.82
C GLN A 110 7.98 -6.88 -13.45
N ASP A 111 8.59 -5.81 -12.92
CA ASP A 111 10.02 -5.76 -12.58
C ASP A 111 10.29 -5.77 -11.06
N PHE A 112 9.30 -6.02 -10.22
CA PHE A 112 9.45 -6.04 -8.77
C PHE A 112 8.93 -7.34 -8.14
N LEU A 113 9.34 -7.62 -6.91
CA LEU A 113 8.94 -8.81 -6.17
C LEU A 113 7.94 -8.44 -5.07
N ALA A 114 6.90 -9.25 -4.92
CA ALA A 114 5.82 -9.02 -3.95
C ALA A 114 5.22 -10.34 -3.45
N LEU A 115 4.55 -10.29 -2.30
CA LEU A 115 3.57 -11.32 -1.95
C LEU A 115 2.23 -10.95 -2.59
N VAL A 116 1.62 -11.91 -3.24
CA VAL A 116 0.32 -11.77 -3.92
C VAL A 116 -0.63 -12.87 -3.45
N PRO A 117 -1.96 -12.71 -3.57
CA PRO A 117 -2.87 -13.85 -3.49
C PRO A 117 -2.45 -14.92 -4.50
N ALA A 118 -2.32 -16.17 -4.06
CA ALA A 118 -1.94 -17.29 -4.93
C ALA A 118 -2.98 -17.54 -6.03
N GLU A 119 -4.24 -17.24 -5.71
CA GLU A 119 -5.37 -17.28 -6.63
C GLU A 119 -6.21 -16.00 -6.51
N ARG A 120 -7.03 -15.73 -7.52
CA ARG A 120 -7.93 -14.59 -7.51
C ARG A 120 -8.90 -14.68 -6.32
N CYS A 121 -8.83 -13.73 -5.42
CA CYS A 121 -9.76 -13.58 -4.29
C CYS A 121 -10.82 -12.52 -4.64
N VAL A 122 -12.00 -12.96 -5.06
CA VAL A 122 -13.10 -12.08 -5.49
C VAL A 122 -13.52 -11.14 -4.35
N ALA A 123 -13.63 -11.64 -3.12
CA ALA A 123 -14.01 -10.83 -1.97
C ALA A 123 -13.01 -9.68 -1.70
N LEU A 124 -11.71 -9.93 -1.91
CA LEU A 124 -10.67 -8.90 -1.75
C LEU A 124 -10.74 -7.86 -2.88
N GLN A 125 -11.01 -8.30 -4.12
CA GLN A 125 -11.20 -7.41 -5.25
C GLN A 125 -12.42 -6.51 -5.03
N ASP A 126 -13.56 -7.09 -4.69
CA ASP A 126 -14.80 -6.35 -4.42
C ASP A 126 -14.63 -5.33 -3.29
N PHE A 127 -13.89 -5.69 -2.24
CA PHE A 127 -13.57 -4.76 -1.15
C PHE A 127 -12.69 -3.61 -1.59
N SER A 128 -11.66 -3.90 -2.39
CA SER A 128 -10.80 -2.88 -2.99
C SER A 128 -11.60 -1.93 -3.89
N ASP A 129 -12.47 -2.50 -4.72
CA ASP A 129 -13.31 -1.71 -5.63
C ASP A 129 -14.26 -0.79 -4.87
N ARG A 130 -14.87 -1.27 -3.77
CA ARG A 130 -15.68 -0.41 -2.89
C ARG A 130 -14.85 0.69 -2.24
N CYS A 131 -13.63 0.39 -1.78
CA CYS A 131 -12.75 1.43 -1.26
C CYS A 131 -12.44 2.51 -2.30
N VAL A 132 -12.28 2.14 -3.57
CA VAL A 132 -12.06 3.11 -4.65
C VAL A 132 -13.29 3.98 -4.86
N VAL A 133 -14.48 3.37 -4.95
CA VAL A 133 -15.74 4.05 -5.31
C VAL A 133 -16.25 4.93 -4.16
N GLU A 134 -16.39 4.37 -2.96
CA GLU A 134 -16.99 5.05 -1.79
C GLU A 134 -16.19 6.29 -1.36
N PHE A 135 -14.86 6.25 -1.49
CA PHE A 135 -14.02 7.37 -1.06
C PHE A 135 -13.53 8.25 -2.21
N ASP A 136 -14.17 8.18 -3.39
CA ASP A 136 -13.77 9.05 -4.51
C ASP A 136 -14.20 10.50 -4.29
N GLU A 137 -15.26 10.75 -3.54
CA GLU A 137 -15.70 12.09 -3.17
C GLU A 137 -14.65 12.88 -2.36
N PHE A 138 -13.79 12.16 -1.61
CA PHE A 138 -12.70 12.78 -0.86
C PHE A 138 -11.48 13.12 -1.71
N ARG A 139 -11.45 12.70 -2.96
CA ARG A 139 -10.30 12.90 -3.83
C ARG A 139 -10.34 14.24 -4.56
N ARG A 140 -9.29 15.04 -4.42
CA ARG A 140 -9.07 16.18 -5.30
C ARG A 140 -8.88 15.69 -6.73
N PRO A 141 -9.54 16.29 -7.73
CA PRO A 141 -9.25 16.00 -9.13
C PRO A 141 -7.77 16.15 -9.45
N ALA A 142 -7.23 15.24 -10.26
CA ALA A 142 -5.84 15.33 -10.70
C ALA A 142 -5.64 16.55 -11.59
N ASP A 143 -4.53 17.27 -11.39
CA ASP A 143 -4.13 18.33 -12.29
C ASP A 143 -3.45 17.77 -13.56
N GLU A 144 -3.25 18.65 -14.57
CA GLU A 144 -2.64 18.24 -15.84
C GLU A 144 -1.22 17.66 -15.68
N ALA A 145 -0.45 18.16 -14.72
CA ALA A 145 0.90 17.66 -14.47
C ALA A 145 0.87 16.23 -13.90
N GLU A 146 -0.07 15.94 -13.00
CA GLU A 146 -0.28 14.59 -12.48
C GLU A 146 -0.78 13.64 -13.58
N LEU A 147 -1.74 14.06 -14.40
CA LEU A 147 -2.24 13.27 -15.53
C LEU A 147 -1.11 12.97 -16.53
N ALA A 148 -0.32 13.97 -16.91
CA ALA A 148 0.81 13.81 -17.84
C ALA A 148 1.84 12.81 -17.30
N ARG A 149 2.19 12.90 -16.00
CA ARG A 149 3.11 11.98 -15.36
C ARG A 149 2.61 10.53 -15.38
N ARG A 150 1.30 10.31 -15.18
CA ARG A 150 0.72 8.97 -15.22
C ARG A 150 0.61 8.42 -16.63
N ARG A 151 0.37 9.27 -17.63
CA ARG A 151 0.34 8.90 -19.05
C ARG A 151 1.71 8.53 -19.63
N ALA A 152 2.78 9.02 -19.03
CA ALA A 152 4.15 8.80 -19.50
C ALA A 152 4.58 7.32 -19.57
N VAL A 153 3.90 6.42 -18.86
CA VAL A 153 4.18 4.97 -18.89
C VAL A 153 3.49 4.25 -20.06
N GLY A 154 2.65 4.93 -20.83
CA GLY A 154 1.84 4.34 -21.90
C GLY A 154 0.61 3.60 -21.33
N LEU A 155 -0.56 4.21 -21.43
CA LEU A 155 -1.81 3.64 -20.94
C LEU A 155 -2.64 3.08 -22.09
N THR A 156 -3.33 1.97 -21.84
CA THR A 156 -4.42 1.51 -22.71
C THR A 156 -5.62 2.46 -22.57
N GLN A 157 -6.55 2.44 -23.56
CA GLN A 157 -7.76 3.26 -23.46
C GLN A 157 -8.52 3.02 -22.17
N ARG A 158 -8.65 1.77 -21.74
CA ARG A 158 -9.34 1.45 -20.49
C ARG A 158 -8.63 2.01 -19.26
N GLN A 159 -7.30 1.99 -19.23
CA GLN A 159 -6.51 2.60 -18.17
C GLN A 159 -6.62 4.13 -18.17
N GLU A 160 -6.69 4.74 -19.34
CA GLU A 160 -6.97 6.18 -19.46
C GLU A 160 -8.35 6.55 -18.90
N ASP A 161 -9.39 5.77 -19.23
CA ASP A 161 -10.75 5.98 -18.71
C ASP A 161 -10.77 5.89 -17.17
N LEU A 162 -10.06 4.89 -16.61
CA LEU A 162 -9.92 4.72 -15.15
C LEU A 162 -9.13 5.88 -14.51
N LEU A 163 -8.05 6.33 -15.15
CA LEU A 163 -7.28 7.49 -14.70
C LEU A 163 -8.15 8.75 -14.63
N LEU A 164 -8.90 9.02 -15.66
CA LEU A 164 -9.78 10.21 -15.71
C LEU A 164 -10.91 10.12 -14.69
N ARG A 165 -11.51 8.94 -14.54
CA ARG A 165 -12.64 8.75 -13.64
C ARG A 165 -12.22 8.67 -12.16
N TRP A 166 -11.15 7.91 -11.83
CA TRP A 166 -10.77 7.56 -10.47
C TRP A 166 -9.40 8.12 -10.03
N GLY A 167 -8.72 8.89 -10.89
CA GLY A 167 -7.41 9.48 -10.62
C GLY A 167 -6.24 8.49 -10.65
N TYR A 168 -6.49 7.21 -10.99
CA TYR A 168 -5.46 6.18 -11.06
C TYR A 168 -5.82 5.09 -12.08
N PRO A 169 -4.86 4.67 -12.96
CA PRO A 169 -5.19 3.75 -14.05
C PRO A 169 -5.32 2.28 -13.63
N TYR A 170 -4.74 1.90 -12.48
CA TYR A 170 -4.70 0.53 -12.00
C TYR A 170 -5.64 0.33 -10.80
N VAL A 171 -6.92 0.60 -10.99
CA VAL A 171 -8.00 0.39 -10.03
C VAL A 171 -9.07 -0.53 -10.64
N LEU A 172 -10.02 -0.96 -9.83
CA LEU A 172 -11.10 -1.87 -10.24
C LEU A 172 -10.52 -3.12 -10.93
N GLU A 173 -11.04 -3.50 -12.08
CA GLU A 173 -10.61 -4.69 -12.82
C GLU A 173 -9.14 -4.66 -13.28
N GLN A 174 -8.50 -3.47 -13.30
CA GLN A 174 -7.07 -3.32 -13.57
C GLN A 174 -6.23 -3.39 -12.28
N GLY A 175 -6.88 -3.31 -11.11
CA GLY A 175 -6.22 -3.42 -9.81
C GLY A 175 -5.72 -4.84 -9.55
N ARG A 176 -4.53 -4.95 -8.96
CA ARG A 176 -3.97 -6.23 -8.51
C ARG A 176 -3.42 -6.05 -7.11
N PHE A 177 -4.06 -6.70 -6.13
CA PHE A 177 -3.58 -6.64 -4.76
C PHE A 177 -2.20 -7.32 -4.65
N HIS A 178 -1.25 -6.61 -4.08
CA HIS A 178 0.09 -7.11 -3.82
C HIS A 178 0.71 -6.40 -2.61
N LEU A 179 1.61 -7.10 -1.93
CA LEU A 179 2.38 -6.60 -0.79
C LEU A 179 3.84 -6.47 -1.26
N THR A 180 4.24 -5.26 -1.62
CA THR A 180 5.52 -4.99 -2.30
C THR A 180 6.71 -5.23 -1.40
N LEU A 181 7.69 -6.00 -1.87
CA LEU A 181 8.93 -6.29 -1.16
C LEU A 181 10.15 -5.60 -1.78
N THR A 182 10.13 -5.31 -3.08
CA THR A 182 11.24 -4.62 -3.75
C THR A 182 10.75 -3.50 -4.65
N GLY A 183 11.59 -2.53 -4.95
CA GLY A 183 11.48 -1.73 -6.15
C GLY A 183 11.85 -2.55 -7.39
N ARG A 184 12.09 -1.85 -8.51
CA ARG A 184 12.45 -2.51 -9.78
C ARG A 184 13.82 -3.20 -9.68
N VAL A 185 13.87 -4.47 -10.08
CA VAL A 185 15.09 -5.29 -10.15
C VAL A 185 15.19 -5.88 -11.55
N THR A 186 15.88 -5.18 -12.44
CA THR A 186 15.94 -5.52 -13.87
C THR A 186 17.09 -6.49 -14.20
N GLU A 187 18.15 -6.54 -13.38
CA GLU A 187 19.30 -7.40 -13.59
C GLU A 187 18.94 -8.84 -13.15
N PRO A 188 19.00 -9.86 -14.06
CA PRO A 188 18.50 -11.22 -13.76
C PRO A 188 19.25 -11.92 -12.63
N ARG A 189 20.58 -11.75 -12.53
CA ARG A 189 21.38 -12.38 -11.47
C ARG A 189 21.06 -11.79 -10.10
N GLU A 190 20.95 -10.47 -10.03
CA GLU A 190 20.56 -9.77 -8.81
C GLU A 190 19.15 -10.18 -8.37
N ARG A 191 18.20 -10.25 -9.32
CA ARG A 191 16.85 -10.72 -9.08
C ARG A 191 16.81 -12.13 -8.52
N ALA A 192 17.60 -13.05 -9.05
CA ALA A 192 17.71 -14.42 -8.55
C ALA A 192 18.19 -14.46 -7.09
N VAL A 193 19.24 -13.71 -6.77
CA VAL A 193 19.77 -13.59 -5.40
C VAL A 193 18.71 -13.06 -4.44
N ILE A 194 18.00 -12.00 -4.83
CA ILE A 194 16.95 -11.40 -4.00
C ILE A 194 15.77 -12.34 -3.84
N LEU A 195 15.34 -13.00 -4.93
CA LEU A 195 14.22 -13.95 -4.89
C LEU A 195 14.51 -15.11 -3.94
N ASP A 196 15.72 -15.67 -3.98
CA ASP A 196 16.12 -16.75 -3.06
C ASP A 196 16.15 -16.28 -1.61
N GLU A 197 16.61 -15.06 -1.37
CA GLU A 197 16.58 -14.47 -0.04
C GLU A 197 15.15 -14.23 0.46
N LEU A 198 14.26 -13.71 -0.38
CA LEU A 198 12.86 -13.51 -0.05
C LEU A 198 12.14 -14.84 0.20
N ARG A 199 12.41 -15.88 -0.62
CA ARG A 199 11.89 -17.23 -0.37
C ARG A 199 12.25 -17.69 1.03
N ARG A 200 13.51 -17.55 1.43
CA ARG A 200 14.00 -17.97 2.76
C ARG A 200 13.33 -17.18 3.90
N ARG A 201 13.13 -15.87 3.74
CA ARG A 201 12.57 -15.01 4.80
C ARG A 201 11.06 -15.06 4.90
N PHE A 202 10.38 -15.28 3.77
CA PHE A 202 8.93 -15.21 3.71
C PHE A 202 8.26 -16.57 3.49
N MET A 203 9.02 -17.68 3.47
CA MET A 203 8.47 -19.03 3.28
C MET A 203 7.37 -19.39 4.30
N ALA A 204 7.47 -18.88 5.52
CA ALA A 204 6.46 -19.10 6.56
C ALA A 204 5.09 -18.49 6.24
N PHE A 205 5.02 -17.60 5.25
CA PHE A 205 3.80 -16.88 4.83
C PHE A 205 3.33 -17.31 3.42
N VAL A 206 4.18 -18.00 2.66
CA VAL A 206 3.84 -18.57 1.34
C VAL A 206 3.00 -19.82 1.56
N ASP A 207 2.00 -20.03 0.69
CA ASP A 207 1.00 -21.10 0.80
C ASP A 207 0.23 -21.09 2.14
N ARG A 208 0.10 -19.91 2.72
CA ARG A 208 -0.63 -19.67 3.97
C ARG A 208 -1.71 -18.62 3.77
N PRO A 209 -2.82 -18.71 4.51
CA PRO A 209 -3.89 -17.73 4.42
C PRO A 209 -3.44 -16.36 4.95
N LEU A 210 -4.00 -15.30 4.34
CA LEU A 210 -3.90 -13.95 4.84
C LEU A 210 -5.27 -13.47 5.26
N ALA A 211 -5.44 -13.09 6.51
CA ALA A 211 -6.68 -12.50 7.00
C ALA A 211 -6.61 -10.97 6.91
N VAL A 212 -7.40 -10.38 6.01
CA VAL A 212 -7.61 -8.94 5.94
C VAL A 212 -8.67 -8.56 6.96
N ARG A 213 -8.23 -8.13 8.13
CA ARG A 213 -9.09 -7.84 9.30
C ARG A 213 -9.23 -6.36 9.58
N ASP A 214 -8.35 -5.55 9.05
CA ASP A 214 -8.29 -4.12 9.29
C ASP A 214 -8.22 -3.35 7.98
N LEU A 215 -8.86 -2.18 7.95
CA LEU A 215 -8.69 -1.13 6.95
C LEU A 215 -7.85 -0.01 7.58
N CYS A 216 -6.75 0.36 6.93
CA CYS A 216 -5.83 1.37 7.45
C CYS A 216 -5.85 2.62 6.56
N ILE A 217 -5.88 3.79 7.20
CA ILE A 217 -5.53 5.04 6.55
C ILE A 217 -4.03 5.24 6.72
N PHE A 218 -3.32 5.35 5.61
CA PHE A 218 -1.92 5.79 5.59
C PHE A 218 -1.87 7.25 5.19
N ARG A 219 -1.01 8.02 5.87
CA ARG A 219 -0.78 9.43 5.57
C ARG A 219 0.68 9.67 5.20
N GLN A 220 0.89 10.40 4.13
CA GLN A 220 2.16 11.02 3.78
C GLN A 220 2.04 12.52 4.04
N PRO A 221 2.80 13.10 4.98
CA PRO A 221 2.61 14.49 5.37
C PRO A 221 3.03 15.50 4.30
N ALA A 222 4.00 15.13 3.45
CA ALA A 222 4.46 15.93 2.31
C ALA A 222 5.16 15.01 1.28
N PRO A 223 5.33 15.43 0.03
CA PRO A 223 6.08 14.70 -0.99
C PRO A 223 7.48 14.29 -0.49
N GLY A 224 7.89 13.06 -0.81
CA GLY A 224 9.18 12.50 -0.37
C GLY A 224 9.23 12.07 1.10
N ARG A 225 8.27 12.43 1.94
CA ARG A 225 8.18 11.92 3.32
C ARG A 225 7.56 10.52 3.34
N PRO A 226 7.92 9.67 4.31
CA PRO A 226 7.34 8.34 4.42
C PRO A 226 5.83 8.36 4.70
N PHE A 227 5.12 7.36 4.17
CA PHE A 227 3.78 7.04 4.62
C PHE A 227 3.83 6.34 5.98
N THR A 228 2.93 6.70 6.87
CA THR A 228 2.72 6.03 8.16
C THR A 228 1.25 5.76 8.38
N VAL A 229 0.93 4.78 9.22
CA VAL A 229 -0.46 4.53 9.63
C VAL A 229 -0.96 5.72 10.44
N LEU A 230 -2.00 6.38 9.94
CA LEU A 230 -2.71 7.46 10.65
C LEU A 230 -3.82 6.87 11.53
N ALA A 231 -4.57 5.92 10.99
CA ALA A 231 -5.68 5.27 11.68
C ALA A 231 -5.86 3.83 11.18
N ARG A 232 -6.37 2.96 12.05
CA ARG A 232 -6.67 1.56 11.78
C ARG A 232 -8.07 1.24 12.27
N PHE A 233 -8.89 0.61 11.43
CA PHE A 233 -10.26 0.23 11.71
C PHE A 233 -10.45 -1.26 11.49
N ARG A 234 -10.98 -1.95 12.50
CA ARG A 234 -11.32 -3.36 12.37
C ARG A 234 -12.59 -3.53 11.53
N LEU A 235 -12.53 -4.43 10.55
CA LEU A 235 -13.69 -4.79 9.72
C LEU A 235 -14.71 -5.60 10.50
N GLY A 236 -16.01 -5.31 10.30
CA GLY A 236 -17.10 -6.05 10.91
C GLY A 236 -17.25 -5.89 12.42
N GLY A 237 -16.64 -4.87 12.98
CA GLY A 237 -16.52 -4.69 14.43
C GLY A 237 -17.80 -4.26 15.14
N GLY A 238 -18.96 -4.07 14.51
CA GLY A 238 -20.28 -3.76 15.11
C GLY A 238 -20.33 -2.74 16.28
N ARG A 239 -19.19 -2.32 16.80
CA ARG A 239 -18.98 -1.25 17.79
C ARG A 239 -17.77 -0.42 17.36
N ARG A 240 -17.87 0.88 17.39
CA ARG A 240 -16.72 1.80 17.35
C ARG A 240 -15.73 1.36 18.44
N LEU A 241 -14.74 0.56 18.05
CA LEU A 241 -13.54 0.43 18.87
C LEU A 241 -12.82 1.79 18.76
N ALA A 242 -12.35 2.29 19.90
CA ALA A 242 -11.67 3.55 19.99
C ALA A 242 -10.61 3.66 18.86
N THR A 243 -10.77 4.67 18.03
CA THR A 243 -9.85 5.01 16.96
C THR A 243 -8.48 5.22 17.59
N GLN A 244 -7.54 4.31 17.38
CA GLN A 244 -6.15 4.56 17.73
C GLN A 244 -5.62 5.56 16.69
N VAL A 245 -5.83 6.84 16.97
CA VAL A 245 -5.21 7.93 16.20
C VAL A 245 -3.80 8.12 16.76
N TRP A 246 -2.81 7.72 16.01
CA TRP A 246 -1.41 7.95 16.36
C TRP A 246 -1.09 9.43 16.10
N ARG A 247 -1.00 10.20 17.19
CA ARG A 247 -0.42 11.55 17.11
C ARG A 247 1.09 11.37 17.07
N ALA A 248 1.73 11.79 15.97
CA ALA A 248 3.17 11.97 15.97
C ALA A 248 3.53 12.99 17.07
N ALA A 249 4.45 12.60 17.95
CA ALA A 249 5.07 13.48 18.93
C ALA A 249 6.04 14.45 18.23
#